data_3d005deddd40a2a4ae0aadb5747adb97
#
_entry.id   3d005deddd40a2a4ae0aadb5747adb97
#
_cell.length_a   1.000
_cell.length_b   1.000
_cell.length_c   1.000
_cell.angle_alpha   90.00
_cell.angle_beta   90.00
_cell.angle_gamma   90.00
#
_symmetry.space_group_name_H-M   'P 1'
#
loop_
_entity.id
_entity.type
_entity.pdbx_description
1 polymer ?
#
loop_
_entity_poly.entity_id
_entity_poly.type
_entity_poly.pdbx_seq_one_letter_code
_entity_poly.pdbx_strand_id
1 'polypeptide(L)'
;MMDAGGRLPGSLPTNAKTIYDEGLIIPPMKWNMARDWHGGNFERLVASNIRVPDQTIGDFNAQFAACRVGIARVQELCRRYGAAAVRAAMAGMIDYCERRVRAAI
;
A
#
# COMPACT_ATOMS: atom_id res chain seq x y z
N MET A 1 9.39 1.65 -9.19
CA MET A 1 9.54 1.95 -7.76
C MET A 1 9.03 3.36 -7.54
N MET A 2 8.16 3.55 -6.55
CA MET A 2 7.51 4.84 -6.29
C MET A 2 8.50 5.82 -5.63
N ASP A 3 8.63 7.03 -6.18
CA ASP A 3 9.34 8.12 -5.51
C ASP A 3 8.41 8.72 -4.45
N ALA A 4 8.81 8.67 -3.19
CA ALA A 4 8.06 9.23 -2.06
C ALA A 4 8.73 10.51 -1.50
N GLY A 5 9.61 11.15 -2.26
CA GLY A 5 10.41 12.30 -1.84
C GLY A 5 11.73 11.85 -1.20
N GLY A 6 12.24 12.61 -0.23
CA GLY A 6 13.51 12.35 0.42
C GLY A 6 14.71 12.91 -0.34
N ARG A 7 15.93 12.48 0.01
CA ARG A 7 17.18 13.08 -0.47
C ARG A 7 17.49 12.77 -1.94
N LEU A 8 17.12 11.58 -2.40
CA LEU A 8 17.44 11.12 -3.75
C LEU A 8 16.19 10.72 -4.52
N PRO A 9 16.18 10.90 -5.85
CA PRO A 9 15.12 10.38 -6.71
C PRO A 9 14.93 8.87 -6.50
N GLY A 10 13.68 8.42 -6.48
CA GLY A 10 13.32 7.01 -6.24
C GLY A 10 13.33 6.60 -4.76
N SER A 11 13.56 7.54 -3.82
CA SER A 11 13.51 7.31 -2.37
C SER A 11 14.39 6.16 -1.89
N LEU A 12 15.59 6.00 -2.46
CA LEU A 12 16.58 4.98 -2.07
C LEU A 12 17.96 5.58 -1.77
N PRO A 13 18.08 6.44 -0.76
CA PRO A 13 19.38 6.93 -0.37
C PRO A 13 20.17 5.80 0.32
N THR A 14 21.34 5.45 -0.23
CA THR A 14 22.22 4.42 0.35
C THR A 14 22.86 4.84 1.66
N ASN A 15 22.80 6.13 1.98
CA ASN A 15 23.40 6.75 3.17
C ASN A 15 22.37 7.49 4.04
N ALA A 16 21.11 7.08 4.02
CA ALA A 16 20.10 7.60 4.92
C ALA A 16 20.49 7.33 6.38
N LYS A 17 20.42 8.36 7.21
CA LYS A 17 20.74 8.29 8.64
C LYS A 17 19.51 8.47 9.52
N THR A 18 18.49 9.09 8.98
CA THR A 18 17.26 9.40 9.68
C THR A 18 16.05 9.11 8.81
N ILE A 19 14.90 8.91 9.43
CA ILE A 19 13.63 8.71 8.71
C ILE A 19 13.28 9.89 7.78
N TYR A 20 13.77 11.08 8.08
CA TYR A 20 13.53 12.28 7.26
C TYR A 20 14.29 12.27 5.94
N ASP A 21 15.28 11.41 5.82
CA ASP A 21 16.03 11.19 4.59
C ASP A 21 15.26 10.29 3.59
N GLU A 22 14.28 9.52 4.08
CA GLU A 22 13.56 8.48 3.32
C GLU A 22 12.41 9.03 2.46
N GLY A 23 11.81 10.16 2.85
CA GLY A 23 10.73 10.78 2.11
C GLY A 23 9.57 11.25 2.98
N LEU A 24 8.39 11.37 2.35
CA LEU A 24 7.18 11.85 3.01
C LEU A 24 6.68 10.83 4.05
N ILE A 25 6.62 11.25 5.30
CA ILE A 25 6.08 10.44 6.39
C ILE A 25 4.58 10.68 6.49
N ILE A 26 3.79 9.65 6.23
CA ILE A 26 2.33 9.68 6.35
C ILE A 26 1.95 8.90 7.62
N PRO A 27 1.51 9.57 8.69
CA PRO A 27 1.05 8.87 9.89
C PRO A 27 -0.24 8.08 9.61
N PRO A 28 -0.58 7.08 10.46
CA PRO A 28 -1.88 6.42 10.36
C PRO A 28 -3.01 7.42 10.44
N MET A 29 -3.79 7.55 9.38
CA MET A 29 -4.88 8.51 9.28
C MET A 29 -6.04 7.94 8.49
N LYS A 30 -7.26 8.38 8.83
CA LYS A 30 -8.45 8.10 8.02
C LYS A 30 -8.64 9.23 7.02
N TRP A 31 -8.89 8.87 5.78
CA TRP A 31 -9.19 9.81 4.69
C TRP A 31 -10.28 9.26 3.79
N ASN A 32 -10.92 10.14 3.04
CA ASN A 32 -12.01 9.81 2.14
C ASN A 32 -11.56 10.03 0.70
N MET A 33 -11.69 8.99 -0.12
CA MET A 33 -11.24 9.00 -1.51
C MET A 33 -11.83 10.16 -2.33
N ALA A 34 -13.14 10.41 -2.19
CA ALA A 34 -13.84 11.43 -2.96
C ALA A 34 -13.50 12.87 -2.52
N ARG A 35 -13.17 13.07 -1.23
CA ARG A 35 -12.88 14.39 -0.68
C ARG A 35 -11.40 14.73 -0.70
N ASP A 36 -10.56 13.76 -0.36
CA ASP A 36 -9.15 13.98 -0.03
C ASP A 36 -8.20 13.60 -1.16
N TRP A 37 -8.69 12.80 -2.14
CA TRP A 37 -8.02 12.45 -3.39
C TRP A 37 -8.74 13.13 -4.59
N HIS A 38 -8.36 12.85 -5.81
CA HIS A 38 -8.91 13.48 -7.02
C HIS A 38 -8.91 15.01 -6.97
N GLY A 39 -7.74 15.60 -6.72
CA GLY A 39 -7.57 17.05 -6.53
C GLY A 39 -7.78 17.52 -5.10
N GLY A 40 -8.03 16.60 -4.16
CA GLY A 40 -8.21 16.88 -2.75
C GLY A 40 -6.91 17.22 -2.00
N ASN A 41 -7.04 17.53 -0.71
CA ASN A 41 -5.91 18.03 0.08
C ASN A 41 -4.80 16.99 0.27
N PHE A 42 -5.14 15.70 0.36
CA PHE A 42 -4.14 14.65 0.54
C PHE A 42 -3.35 14.41 -0.75
N GLU A 43 -4.02 14.38 -1.91
CA GLU A 43 -3.33 14.30 -3.20
C GLU A 43 -2.39 15.49 -3.42
N ARG A 44 -2.86 16.72 -3.12
CA ARG A 44 -2.01 17.92 -3.21
C ARG A 44 -0.82 17.89 -2.27
N LEU A 45 -1.01 17.39 -1.03
CA LEU A 45 0.08 17.19 -0.09
C LEU A 45 1.14 16.25 -0.69
N VAL A 46 0.73 15.10 -1.21
CA VAL A 46 1.62 14.13 -1.84
C VAL A 46 2.33 14.76 -3.04
N ALA A 47 1.59 15.38 -3.96
CA ALA A 47 2.13 16.00 -5.17
C ALA A 47 3.15 17.09 -4.88
N SER A 48 2.94 17.90 -3.82
CA SER A 48 3.83 19.00 -3.45
C SER A 48 5.17 18.56 -2.85
N ASN A 49 5.28 17.31 -2.42
CA ASN A 49 6.47 16.78 -1.76
C ASN A 49 7.29 15.83 -2.63
N ILE A 50 6.88 15.61 -3.87
CA ILE A 50 7.45 14.59 -4.76
C ILE A 50 7.93 15.25 -6.06
N ARG A 51 9.08 14.78 -6.59
CA ARG A 51 9.72 15.36 -7.78
C ARG A 51 8.97 15.09 -9.08
N VAL A 52 8.35 13.91 -9.17
CA VAL A 52 7.60 13.46 -10.36
C VAL A 52 6.19 13.07 -9.92
N PRO A 53 5.33 14.06 -9.58
CA PRO A 53 4.04 13.82 -8.96
C PRO A 53 3.12 12.95 -9.81
N ASP A 54 3.10 13.12 -11.13
CA ASP A 54 2.21 12.37 -12.01
C ASP A 54 2.46 10.85 -11.93
N GLN A 55 3.72 10.43 -11.88
CA GLN A 55 4.07 9.00 -11.72
C GLN A 55 3.63 8.47 -10.36
N THR A 56 3.92 9.19 -9.30
CA THR A 56 3.57 8.76 -7.94
C THR A 56 2.07 8.75 -7.72
N ILE A 57 1.34 9.75 -8.23
CA ILE A 57 -0.14 9.74 -8.22
C ILE A 57 -0.68 8.54 -9.01
N GLY A 58 -0.07 8.22 -10.16
CA GLY A 58 -0.39 7.01 -10.93
C GLY A 58 -0.19 5.72 -10.12
N ASP A 59 0.93 5.61 -9.40
CA ASP A 59 1.23 4.47 -8.52
C ASP A 59 0.22 4.34 -7.37
N PHE A 60 -0.14 5.46 -6.72
CA PHE A 60 -1.21 5.47 -5.71
C PHE A 60 -2.55 4.99 -6.30
N ASN A 61 -2.93 5.51 -7.46
CA ASN A 61 -4.16 5.10 -8.14
C ASN A 61 -4.16 3.60 -8.47
N ALA A 62 -3.01 3.04 -8.88
CA ALA A 62 -2.86 1.60 -9.11
C ALA A 62 -3.03 0.80 -7.81
N GLN A 63 -2.46 1.25 -6.69
CA GLN A 63 -2.64 0.63 -5.38
C GLN A 63 -4.11 0.66 -4.94
N PHE A 64 -4.80 1.78 -5.10
CA PHE A 64 -6.23 1.88 -4.79
C PHE A 64 -7.08 0.95 -5.66
N ALA A 65 -6.74 0.84 -6.95
CA ALA A 65 -7.41 -0.09 -7.86
C ALA A 65 -7.18 -1.54 -7.43
N ALA A 66 -5.96 -1.91 -7.06
CA ALA A 66 -5.62 -3.23 -6.54
C ALA A 66 -6.40 -3.56 -5.27
N CYS A 67 -6.51 -2.62 -4.33
CA CYS A 67 -7.32 -2.78 -3.12
C CYS A 67 -8.80 -3.02 -3.44
N ARG A 68 -9.38 -2.25 -4.38
CA ARG A 68 -10.79 -2.45 -4.81
C ARG A 68 -11.02 -3.84 -5.41
N VAL A 69 -10.11 -4.28 -6.29
CA VAL A 69 -10.17 -5.62 -6.88
C VAL A 69 -10.04 -6.69 -5.81
N GLY A 70 -9.09 -6.54 -4.88
CA GLY A 70 -8.89 -7.46 -3.76
C GLY A 70 -10.13 -7.60 -2.90
N ILE A 71 -10.75 -6.47 -2.52
CA ILE A 71 -12.00 -6.46 -1.74
C ILE A 71 -13.11 -7.21 -2.49
N ALA A 72 -13.31 -6.91 -3.78
CA ALA A 72 -14.34 -7.56 -4.58
C ALA A 72 -14.12 -9.09 -4.65
N ARG A 73 -12.89 -9.55 -4.83
CA ARG A 73 -12.55 -10.98 -4.86
C ARG A 73 -12.75 -11.67 -3.52
N VAL A 74 -12.34 -11.04 -2.41
CA VAL A 74 -12.60 -11.60 -1.08
C VAL A 74 -14.11 -11.68 -0.79
N GLN A 75 -14.88 -10.66 -1.16
CA GLN A 75 -16.34 -10.69 -1.03
C GLN A 75 -16.97 -11.81 -1.86
N GLU A 76 -16.48 -12.06 -3.08
CA GLU A 76 -16.93 -13.16 -3.92
C GLU A 76 -16.66 -14.53 -3.25
N LEU A 77 -15.46 -14.73 -2.71
CA LEU A 77 -15.11 -15.93 -1.94
C LEU A 77 -16.02 -16.11 -0.72
N CYS A 78 -16.28 -15.02 0.02
CA CYS A 78 -17.16 -15.05 1.17
C CYS A 78 -18.61 -15.41 0.78
N ARG A 79 -19.10 -14.93 -0.36
CA ARG A 79 -20.43 -15.33 -0.88
C ARG A 79 -20.48 -16.80 -1.26
N ARG A 80 -19.40 -17.32 -1.85
CA ARG A 80 -19.33 -18.71 -2.34
C ARG A 80 -19.13 -19.75 -1.23
N TYR A 81 -18.28 -19.46 -0.28
CA TYR A 81 -17.82 -20.43 0.71
C TYR A 81 -18.20 -20.09 2.15
N GLY A 82 -18.73 -18.91 2.38
CA GLY A 82 -18.99 -18.37 3.72
C GLY A 82 -17.78 -17.70 4.35
N ALA A 83 -18.00 -16.63 5.10
CA ALA A 83 -16.93 -15.82 5.70
C ALA A 83 -16.07 -16.60 6.72
N ALA A 84 -16.68 -17.56 7.43
CA ALA A 84 -15.97 -18.38 8.41
C ALA A 84 -14.92 -19.30 7.72
N ALA A 85 -15.33 -19.97 6.63
CA ALA A 85 -14.43 -20.82 5.86
C ALA A 85 -13.28 -20.03 5.22
N VAL A 86 -13.56 -18.83 4.68
CA VAL A 86 -12.52 -17.95 4.10
C VAL A 86 -11.53 -17.51 5.16
N ARG A 87 -11.98 -17.10 6.37
CA ARG A 87 -11.06 -16.76 7.45
C ARG A 87 -10.21 -17.93 7.92
N ALA A 88 -10.81 -19.12 8.05
CA ALA A 88 -10.07 -20.33 8.42
C ALA A 88 -9.00 -20.71 7.37
N ALA A 89 -9.34 -20.60 6.08
CA ALA A 89 -8.39 -20.81 4.99
C ALA A 89 -7.23 -19.80 5.02
N MET A 90 -7.50 -18.52 5.26
CA MET A 90 -6.46 -17.48 5.38
C MET A 90 -5.50 -17.78 6.54
N ALA A 91 -6.02 -18.16 7.72
CA ALA A 91 -5.20 -18.54 8.87
C ALA A 91 -4.34 -19.79 8.54
N GLY A 92 -4.94 -20.82 7.96
CA GLY A 92 -4.21 -22.02 7.55
C GLY A 92 -3.13 -21.77 6.50
N MET A 93 -3.33 -20.82 5.59
CA MET A 93 -2.31 -20.41 4.62
C MET A 93 -1.12 -19.70 5.30
N ILE A 94 -1.36 -18.84 6.28
CA ILE A 94 -0.29 -18.19 7.05
C ILE A 94 0.57 -19.24 7.75
N ASP A 95 -0.05 -20.14 8.49
CA ASP A 95 0.64 -21.24 9.19
C ASP A 95 1.41 -22.14 8.24
N TYR A 96 0.81 -22.45 7.08
CA TYR A 96 1.48 -23.25 6.05
C TYR A 96 2.72 -22.53 5.52
N CYS A 97 2.61 -21.27 5.14
CA CYS A 97 3.74 -20.48 4.61
C CYS A 97 4.86 -20.36 5.65
N GLU A 98 4.53 -20.08 6.90
CA GLU A 98 5.52 -20.03 7.99
C GLU A 98 6.30 -21.33 8.12
N ARG A 99 5.60 -22.47 8.19
CA ARG A 99 6.27 -23.78 8.27
C ARG A 99 7.15 -24.08 7.06
N ARG A 100 6.69 -23.73 5.86
CA ARG A 100 7.47 -23.91 4.63
C ARG A 100 8.74 -23.07 4.61
N VAL A 101 8.64 -21.82 4.99
CA VAL A 101 9.80 -20.91 5.04
C VAL A 101 10.80 -21.40 6.09
N ARG A 102 10.35 -21.71 7.31
CA ARG A 102 11.23 -22.23 8.37
C ARG A 102 11.93 -23.53 8.02
N ALA A 103 11.28 -24.38 7.22
CA ALA A 103 11.88 -25.65 6.77
C ALA A 103 12.86 -25.47 5.60
N ALA A 104 12.91 -24.30 4.96
CA ALA A 104 13.78 -24.01 3.81
C ALA A 104 15.05 -23.22 4.19
N ILE A 105 15.12 -22.72 5.44
CA ILE A 105 16.26 -22.02 6.03
C ILE A 105 17.09 -22.99 6.86
#